data_3cb80e1e49e210af006e896d6967dba8
#
_entry.id   3cb80e1e49e210af006e896d6967dba8
#
_cell.length_a   1.000
_cell.length_b   1.000
_cell.length_c   1.000
_cell.angle_alpha   90.00
_cell.angle_beta   90.00
_cell.angle_gamma   90.00
#
_symmetry.space_group_name_H-M   'P 1'
#
loop_
_entity.id
_entity.type
_entity.pdbx_description
1 polymer ?
#
loop_
_entity_poly.entity_id
_entity_poly.type
_entity_poly.pdbx_seq_one_letter_code
_entity_poly.pdbx_strand_id
1 'polypeptide(L)'
;MTRKIKRQRGMTLLEVMVALMIFAIGCLAMINSTGGQVRSLSAIEAKTVALWVADNQLTLLQLDPYPPTLAWHSGTAAMAGETWHWRYRGQETSDAGMRAIAIEVRRDPQDRNALVEMLAYRALP
;
A
#
# COMPACT_ATOMS: atom_id res chain seq x y z
N MET A 1 -2.85 -27.67 70.32
CA MET A 1 -2.62 -27.61 68.85
C MET A 1 -3.24 -26.34 68.31
N THR A 2 -2.46 -25.35 68.05
CA THR A 2 -2.92 -24.11 67.41
C THR A 2 -2.99 -24.33 65.91
N ARG A 3 -4.19 -24.47 65.38
CA ARG A 3 -4.44 -24.45 63.95
C ARG A 3 -4.04 -23.06 63.44
N LYS A 4 -2.94 -22.97 62.73
CA LYS A 4 -2.67 -21.76 61.95
C LYS A 4 -3.72 -21.65 60.87
N ILE A 5 -4.70 -20.80 61.11
CA ILE A 5 -5.64 -20.40 60.08
C ILE A 5 -4.82 -19.58 59.09
N LYS A 6 -4.48 -20.14 57.91
CA LYS A 6 -3.96 -19.38 56.81
C LYS A 6 -5.05 -18.37 56.44
N ARG A 7 -4.88 -17.13 56.84
CA ARG A 7 -5.67 -16.02 56.34
C ARG A 7 -5.52 -15.99 54.82
N GLN A 8 -6.47 -16.47 54.11
CA GLN A 8 -6.58 -16.15 52.71
C GLN A 8 -6.83 -14.66 52.65
N ARG A 9 -5.82 -13.91 52.25
CA ARG A 9 -6.00 -12.52 51.93
C ARG A 9 -6.77 -12.49 50.63
N GLY A 10 -8.05 -12.14 50.69
CA GLY A 10 -8.81 -11.73 49.52
C GLY A 10 -8.10 -10.55 48.86
N MET A 11 -8.15 -10.47 47.52
CA MET A 11 -7.66 -9.31 46.81
C MET A 11 -8.29 -8.05 47.34
N THR A 12 -7.48 -7.03 47.64
CA THR A 12 -7.99 -5.72 48.00
C THR A 12 -8.63 -5.06 46.75
N LEU A 13 -9.59 -4.18 46.98
CA LEU A 13 -10.22 -3.41 45.88
C LEU A 13 -9.16 -2.68 45.05
N LEU A 14 -8.12 -2.14 45.70
CA LEU A 14 -7.02 -1.44 45.03
C LEU A 14 -6.24 -2.39 44.10
N GLU A 15 -5.96 -3.61 44.53
CA GLU A 15 -5.27 -4.62 43.70
C GLU A 15 -6.08 -4.96 42.45
N VAL A 16 -7.39 -5.11 42.57
CA VAL A 16 -8.29 -5.38 41.44
C VAL A 16 -8.30 -4.19 40.47
N MET A 17 -8.36 -2.95 40.99
CA MET A 17 -8.33 -1.76 40.15
C MET A 17 -7.00 -1.60 39.40
N VAL A 18 -5.87 -1.88 40.06
CA VAL A 18 -4.56 -1.84 39.42
C VAL A 18 -4.44 -2.92 38.34
N ALA A 19 -4.90 -4.13 38.63
CA ALA A 19 -4.89 -5.22 37.65
C ALA A 19 -5.74 -4.90 36.41
N LEU A 20 -6.92 -4.31 36.59
CA LEU A 20 -7.80 -3.88 35.49
C LEU A 20 -7.15 -2.76 34.68
N MET A 21 -6.46 -1.83 35.32
CA MET A 21 -5.75 -0.74 34.64
C MET A 21 -4.62 -1.29 33.77
N ILE A 22 -3.80 -2.20 34.28
CA ILE A 22 -2.73 -2.84 33.53
C ILE A 22 -3.31 -3.63 32.34
N PHE A 23 -4.37 -4.36 32.55
CA PHE A 23 -5.05 -5.14 31.51
C PHE A 23 -5.61 -4.20 30.40
N ALA A 24 -6.24 -3.10 30.78
CA ALA A 24 -6.75 -2.10 29.83
C ALA A 24 -5.63 -1.50 28.99
N ILE A 25 -4.51 -1.15 29.59
CA ILE A 25 -3.33 -0.62 28.88
C ILE A 25 -2.79 -1.67 27.90
N GLY A 26 -2.70 -2.92 28.33
CA GLY A 26 -2.25 -4.03 27.47
C GLY A 26 -3.18 -4.23 26.27
N CYS A 27 -4.49 -4.21 26.47
CA CYS A 27 -5.49 -4.30 25.39
C CYS A 27 -5.39 -3.15 24.40
N LEU A 28 -5.24 -1.92 24.88
CA LEU A 28 -5.07 -0.74 24.01
C LEU A 28 -3.80 -0.83 23.19
N ALA A 29 -2.70 -1.30 23.78
CA ALA A 29 -1.45 -1.51 23.07
C ALA A 29 -1.60 -2.56 21.95
N MET A 30 -2.31 -3.66 22.20
CA MET A 30 -2.59 -4.68 21.20
C MET A 30 -3.46 -4.14 20.06
N ILE A 31 -4.51 -3.38 20.37
CA ILE A 31 -5.39 -2.78 19.36
C ILE A 31 -4.60 -1.82 18.47
N ASN A 32 -3.77 -0.97 19.04
CA ASN A 32 -2.95 -0.03 18.28
C ASN A 32 -1.94 -0.76 17.39
N SER A 33 -1.30 -1.82 17.87
CA SER A 33 -0.37 -2.63 17.10
C SER A 33 -1.06 -3.32 15.92
N THR A 34 -2.21 -3.93 16.15
CA THR A 34 -3.00 -4.61 15.11
C THR A 34 -3.52 -3.61 14.07
N GLY A 35 -4.00 -2.45 14.50
CA GLY A 35 -4.45 -1.38 13.61
C GLY A 35 -3.34 -0.88 12.69
N GLY A 36 -2.11 -0.76 13.20
CA GLY A 36 -0.94 -0.40 12.40
C GLY A 36 -0.60 -1.45 11.35
N GLN A 37 -0.68 -2.72 11.69
CA GLN A 37 -0.45 -3.84 10.76
C GLN A 37 -1.50 -3.90 9.66
N VAL A 38 -2.77 -3.71 9.99
CA VAL A 38 -3.86 -3.68 9.00
C VAL A 38 -3.68 -2.54 8.01
N ARG A 39 -3.31 -1.36 8.48
CA ARG A 39 -3.02 -0.20 7.62
C ARG A 39 -1.85 -0.46 6.68
N SER A 40 -0.79 -1.09 7.17
CA SER A 40 0.37 -1.45 6.37
C SER A 40 0.02 -2.47 5.29
N LEU A 41 -0.77 -3.49 5.62
CA LEU A 41 -1.23 -4.48 4.66
C LEU A 41 -2.12 -3.86 3.58
N SER A 42 -3.03 -2.97 3.96
CA SER A 42 -3.88 -2.25 3.02
C SER A 42 -3.07 -1.38 2.06
N ALA A 43 -2.02 -0.70 2.56
CA ALA A 43 -1.12 0.10 1.73
C ALA A 43 -0.34 -0.77 0.73
N ILE A 44 0.16 -1.93 1.17
CA ILE A 44 0.87 -2.89 0.33
C ILE A 44 -0.07 -3.46 -0.73
N GLU A 45 -1.28 -3.82 -0.36
CA GLU A 45 -2.30 -4.33 -1.29
C GLU A 45 -2.62 -3.30 -2.38
N ALA A 46 -2.87 -2.05 -2.02
CA ALA A 46 -3.12 -0.98 -2.96
C ALA A 46 -1.94 -0.79 -3.92
N LYS A 47 -0.73 -0.82 -3.42
CA LYS A 47 0.49 -0.69 -4.22
C LYS A 47 0.66 -1.87 -5.17
N THR A 48 0.33 -3.09 -4.74
CA THR A 48 0.38 -4.30 -5.57
C THR A 48 -0.61 -4.22 -6.72
N VAL A 49 -1.84 -3.81 -6.45
CA VAL A 49 -2.86 -3.64 -7.50
C VAL A 49 -2.46 -2.54 -8.48
N ALA A 50 -1.91 -1.44 -7.99
CA ALA A 50 -1.40 -0.36 -8.84
C ALA A 50 -0.24 -0.83 -9.73
N LEU A 51 0.64 -1.70 -9.23
CA LEU A 51 1.69 -2.33 -10.04
C LEU A 51 1.10 -3.20 -11.15
N TRP A 52 0.06 -3.95 -10.86
CA TRP A 52 -0.63 -4.76 -11.89
C TRP A 52 -1.26 -3.88 -12.97
N VAL A 53 -1.87 -2.76 -12.58
CA VAL A 53 -2.42 -1.78 -13.54
C VAL A 53 -1.29 -1.23 -14.43
N ALA A 54 -0.17 -0.84 -13.84
CA ALA A 54 0.98 -0.31 -14.57
C ALA A 54 1.56 -1.37 -15.52
N ASP A 55 1.76 -2.59 -15.04
CA ASP A 55 2.31 -3.69 -15.83
C ASP A 55 1.41 -4.04 -17.00
N ASN A 56 0.10 -4.09 -16.78
CA ASN A 56 -0.87 -4.36 -17.84
C ASN A 56 -0.84 -3.27 -18.92
N GLN A 57 -0.78 -2.01 -18.52
CA GLN A 57 -0.68 -0.90 -19.48
C GLN A 57 0.64 -0.92 -20.24
N LEU A 58 1.75 -1.21 -19.58
CA LEU A 58 3.05 -1.35 -20.24
C LEU A 58 3.05 -2.49 -21.26
N THR A 59 2.44 -3.61 -20.93
CA THR A 59 2.31 -4.73 -21.85
C THR A 59 1.53 -4.33 -23.10
N LEU A 60 0.41 -3.63 -22.94
CA LEU A 60 -0.36 -3.13 -24.06
C LEU A 60 0.44 -2.16 -24.93
N LEU A 61 1.22 -1.29 -24.31
CA LEU A 61 2.09 -0.35 -25.03
C LEU A 61 3.22 -1.05 -25.77
N GLN A 62 3.75 -2.14 -25.25
CA GLN A 62 4.78 -2.93 -25.94
C GLN A 62 4.24 -3.72 -27.12
N LEU A 63 2.97 -4.09 -27.07
CA LEU A 63 2.29 -4.78 -28.17
C LEU A 63 1.81 -3.83 -29.26
N ASP A 64 1.68 -2.54 -28.97
CA ASP A 64 1.30 -1.55 -29.93
C ASP A 64 2.41 -1.37 -30.99
N PRO A 65 2.10 -1.40 -32.29
CA PRO A 65 3.10 -1.19 -33.34
C PRO A 65 3.74 0.21 -33.29
N TYR A 66 3.04 1.18 -32.71
CA TYR A 66 3.53 2.54 -32.61
C TYR A 66 4.07 2.86 -31.22
N PRO A 67 5.30 3.40 -31.12
CA PRO A 67 5.83 3.82 -29.82
C PRO A 67 5.03 5.01 -29.26
N PRO A 68 4.90 5.13 -27.93
CA PRO A 68 4.19 6.26 -27.34
C PRO A 68 4.87 7.58 -27.65
N THR A 69 4.06 8.60 -27.82
CA THR A 69 4.55 9.96 -28.03
C THR A 69 5.14 10.55 -26.75
N LEU A 70 5.82 11.68 -26.86
CA LEU A 70 6.40 12.38 -25.71
C LEU A 70 5.34 13.10 -24.85
N ALA A 71 4.11 13.21 -25.34
CA ALA A 71 3.00 13.82 -24.60
C ALA A 71 2.42 12.83 -23.58
N TRP A 72 1.87 13.37 -22.51
CA TRP A 72 1.16 12.56 -21.53
C TRP A 72 -0.18 12.04 -22.09
N HIS A 73 -0.37 10.77 -21.94
CA HIS A 73 -1.64 10.08 -22.19
C HIS A 73 -2.17 9.53 -20.88
N SER A 74 -3.43 9.76 -20.62
CA SER A 74 -4.07 9.33 -19.37
C SER A 74 -5.33 8.54 -19.62
N GLY A 75 -5.69 7.72 -18.67
CA GLY A 75 -6.90 6.93 -18.70
C GLY A 75 -7.17 6.31 -17.35
N THR A 76 -8.15 5.42 -17.33
CA THR A 76 -8.57 4.72 -16.14
C THR A 76 -8.59 3.21 -16.39
N ALA A 77 -8.44 2.45 -15.31
CA ALA A 77 -8.59 1.01 -15.32
C ALA A 77 -9.36 0.57 -14.08
N ALA A 78 -10.31 -0.33 -14.25
CA ALA A 78 -11.01 -0.95 -13.14
C ALA A 78 -10.26 -2.22 -12.74
N MET A 79 -9.85 -2.31 -11.48
CA MET A 79 -9.18 -3.48 -10.93
C MET A 79 -9.41 -3.56 -9.43
N ALA A 80 -9.66 -4.77 -8.91
CA ALA A 80 -9.92 -5.02 -7.50
C ALA A 80 -11.07 -4.19 -6.92
N GLY A 81 -12.12 -3.95 -7.72
CA GLY A 81 -13.32 -3.20 -7.31
C GLY A 81 -13.13 -1.69 -7.22
N GLU A 82 -12.00 -1.18 -7.64
CA GLU A 82 -11.68 0.25 -7.64
C GLU A 82 -11.32 0.75 -9.03
N THR A 83 -11.42 2.06 -9.24
CA THR A 83 -10.97 2.73 -10.45
C THR A 83 -9.59 3.33 -10.20
N TRP A 84 -8.64 2.95 -11.04
CA TRP A 84 -7.27 3.41 -10.97
C TRP A 84 -7.01 4.39 -12.11
N HIS A 85 -6.24 5.44 -11.84
CA HIS A 85 -5.89 6.48 -12.79
C HIS A 85 -4.43 6.30 -13.21
N TRP A 86 -4.21 6.02 -14.48
CA TRP A 86 -2.89 5.87 -15.05
C TRP A 86 -2.61 6.99 -16.05
N ARG A 87 -1.34 7.32 -16.18
CA ARG A 87 -0.84 8.14 -17.28
C ARG A 87 0.54 7.66 -17.70
N TYR A 88 0.83 7.79 -18.94
CA TYR A 88 2.14 7.45 -19.48
C TYR A 88 2.60 8.45 -20.51
N ARG A 89 3.89 8.47 -20.74
CA ARG A 89 4.52 9.16 -21.87
C ARG A 89 5.77 8.43 -22.33
N GLY A 90 6.14 8.66 -23.58
CA GLY A 90 7.46 8.32 -24.07
C GLY A 90 8.48 9.35 -23.61
N GLN A 91 9.69 8.90 -23.39
CA GLN A 91 10.84 9.76 -23.09
C GLN A 91 11.98 9.40 -24.02
N GLU A 92 12.67 10.42 -24.51
CA GLU A 92 13.89 10.21 -25.28
C GLU A 92 15.00 9.66 -24.38
N THR A 93 15.79 8.76 -24.93
CA THR A 93 16.97 8.20 -24.27
C THR A 93 18.23 8.67 -24.97
N SER A 94 19.38 8.40 -24.37
CA SER A 94 20.69 8.65 -25.00
C SER A 94 20.91 7.83 -26.28
N ASP A 95 20.18 6.73 -26.44
CA ASP A 95 20.19 5.89 -27.65
C ASP A 95 19.00 6.27 -28.53
N ALA A 96 19.26 6.74 -29.73
CA ALA A 96 18.23 7.14 -30.70
C ALA A 96 17.34 5.98 -31.16
N GLY A 97 17.78 4.74 -31.02
CA GLY A 97 17.01 3.54 -31.33
C GLY A 97 16.14 3.02 -30.21
N MET A 98 16.15 3.67 -29.05
CA MET A 98 15.40 3.26 -27.85
C MET A 98 14.52 4.40 -27.37
N ARG A 99 13.36 4.05 -26.87
CA ARG A 99 12.47 4.99 -26.19
C ARG A 99 12.09 4.46 -24.81
N ALA A 100 12.18 5.31 -23.80
CA ALA A 100 11.70 5.00 -22.48
C ALA A 100 10.20 5.28 -22.40
N ILE A 101 9.50 4.46 -21.64
CA ILE A 101 8.09 4.64 -21.34
C ILE A 101 7.98 4.83 -19.83
N ALA A 102 7.55 6.02 -19.42
CA ALA A 102 7.27 6.31 -18.02
C ALA A 102 5.77 6.17 -17.79
N ILE A 103 5.39 5.36 -16.83
CA ILE A 103 3.99 5.18 -16.43
C ILE A 103 3.83 5.48 -14.95
N GLU A 104 2.76 6.17 -14.62
CA GLU A 104 2.36 6.48 -13.27
C GLU A 104 0.93 6.00 -13.02
N VAL A 105 0.69 5.46 -11.85
CA VAL A 105 -0.64 5.03 -11.42
C VAL A 105 -0.99 5.73 -10.12
N ARG A 106 -2.17 6.32 -10.06
CA ARG A 106 -2.74 7.00 -8.90
C ARG A 106 -4.08 6.37 -8.54
N ARG A 107 -4.36 6.36 -7.26
CA ARG A 107 -5.67 5.95 -6.76
C ARG A 107 -6.70 7.08 -6.97
N ASP A 108 -6.27 8.31 -6.76
CA ASP A 108 -7.03 9.53 -6.97
C ASP A 108 -6.29 10.42 -7.98
N PRO A 109 -6.95 10.93 -9.03
CA PRO A 109 -6.29 11.79 -10.01
C PRO A 109 -5.79 13.12 -9.42
N GLN A 110 -6.30 13.51 -8.25
CA GLN A 110 -5.87 14.71 -7.53
C GLN A 110 -4.62 14.49 -6.69
N ASP A 111 -4.18 13.25 -6.50
CA ASP A 111 -2.99 12.95 -5.74
C ASP A 111 -1.75 13.58 -6.39
N ARG A 112 -0.96 14.26 -5.57
CA ARG A 112 0.25 14.93 -6.00
C ARG A 112 1.32 13.94 -6.48
N ASN A 113 1.45 12.84 -5.76
CA ASN A 113 2.42 11.79 -6.05
C ASN A 113 1.71 10.55 -6.58
N ALA A 114 2.31 9.89 -7.56
CA ALA A 114 1.85 8.60 -8.01
C ALA A 114 2.06 7.55 -6.92
N LEU A 115 1.11 6.62 -6.80
CA LEU A 115 1.26 5.47 -5.92
C LEU A 115 2.35 4.53 -6.43
N VAL A 116 2.45 4.39 -7.75
CA VAL A 116 3.44 3.58 -8.44
C VAL A 116 3.96 4.35 -9.65
N GLU A 117 5.27 4.30 -9.84
CA GLU A 117 5.96 4.79 -11.03
C GLU A 117 6.80 3.65 -11.60
N MET A 118 6.70 3.41 -12.89
CA MET A 118 7.51 2.42 -13.60
C MET A 118 8.15 3.03 -14.83
N LEU A 119 9.32 2.56 -15.15
CA LEU A 119 10.06 2.93 -16.34
C LEU A 119 10.39 1.66 -17.14
N ALA A 120 9.99 1.63 -18.38
CA ALA A 120 10.30 0.56 -19.31
C ALA A 120 11.00 1.12 -20.54
N TYR A 121 11.69 0.27 -21.26
CA TYR A 121 12.39 0.64 -22.50
C TYR A 121 11.86 -0.16 -23.66
N ARG A 122 11.77 0.48 -24.79
CA ARG A 122 11.32 -0.12 -26.03
C ARG A 122 12.22 0.30 -27.18
N ALA A 123 12.58 -0.67 -28.01
CA ALA A 123 13.27 -0.36 -29.26
C ALA A 123 12.32 0.35 -30.23
N LEU A 124 12.82 1.35 -30.89
CA LEU A 124 12.09 2.02 -31.98
C LEU A 124 12.18 1.17 -33.25
N PRO A 125 11.08 1.09 -34.03
CA PRO A 125 11.08 0.37 -35.30
C PRO A 125 12.01 0.97 -36.35
#